data_b4961f0fee6cfcb4d373472e9c8eecb2
#
_entry.id   b4961f0fee6cfcb4d373472e9c8eecb2
#
_cell.length_a   1.000
_cell.length_b   1.000
_cell.length_c   1.000
_cell.angle_alpha   90.00
_cell.angle_beta   90.00
_cell.angle_gamma   90.00
#
_symmetry.space_group_name_H-M   'P 1'
#
loop_
_entity.id
_entity.type
_entity.pdbx_description
1 polymer ?
#
loop_
_entity_poly.entity_id
_entity_poly.type
_entity_poly.pdbx_seq_one_letter_code
_entity_poly.pdbx_strand_id
1 'polypeptide(L)'
;MRASLSTQGREWRIDLDRPIDLSVPIGFDGPALRHFGAPAPRSMPFETGGFSGSVATGAGCNCRTIMLTPHCNGTHTECVAHLTLEPLDAWRIVPAAPVPALAMSVTPVPVGEDL
;
A
#
# COMPACT_ATOMS: atom_id res chain seq x y z
N MET A 1 17.91 -9.87 -13.44
CA MET A 1 18.66 -8.67 -13.90
C MET A 1 19.34 -8.05 -12.69
N ARG A 2 20.62 -7.73 -12.81
CA ARG A 2 21.37 -7.08 -11.71
C ARG A 2 21.64 -5.64 -12.10
N ALA A 3 21.56 -4.74 -11.12
CA ALA A 3 21.85 -3.32 -11.28
C ALA A 3 22.83 -2.87 -10.20
N SER A 4 23.55 -1.79 -10.47
CA SER A 4 24.37 -1.08 -9.48
C SER A 4 23.76 0.30 -9.25
N LEU A 5 23.68 0.69 -7.99
CA LEU A 5 23.24 2.01 -7.56
C LEU A 5 24.41 2.68 -6.81
N SER A 6 24.85 3.83 -7.30
CA SER A 6 25.84 4.64 -6.61
C SER A 6 25.16 5.82 -5.92
N THR A 7 25.27 5.89 -4.60
CA THR A 7 24.71 6.99 -3.82
C THR A 7 25.55 7.26 -2.58
N GLN A 8 25.74 8.52 -2.22
CA GLN A 8 26.51 8.96 -1.06
C GLN A 8 27.92 8.32 -0.98
N GLY A 9 28.58 8.18 -2.14
CA GLY A 9 29.93 7.58 -2.22
C GLY A 9 29.98 6.07 -1.98
N ARG A 10 28.84 5.38 -1.97
CA ARG A 10 28.74 3.93 -1.85
C ARG A 10 28.12 3.31 -3.09
N GLU A 11 28.58 2.12 -3.44
CA GLU A 11 28.02 1.31 -4.51
C GLU A 11 27.18 0.17 -3.91
N TRP A 12 25.96 0.04 -4.39
CA TRP A 12 25.00 -0.99 -3.99
C TRP A 12 24.72 -1.92 -5.15
N ARG A 13 24.72 -3.23 -4.90
CA ARG A 13 24.30 -4.22 -5.90
C ARG A 13 22.88 -4.64 -5.62
N ILE A 14 22.04 -4.57 -6.64
CA ILE A 14 20.61 -4.89 -6.55
C ILE A 14 20.35 -6.09 -7.45
N ASP A 15 19.71 -7.11 -6.91
CA ASP A 15 19.22 -8.26 -7.67
C ASP A 15 17.70 -8.10 -7.91
N LEU A 16 17.34 -7.59 -9.07
CA LEU A 16 15.95 -7.32 -9.44
C LEU A 16 15.15 -8.60 -9.72
N ASP A 17 15.81 -9.76 -9.88
CA ASP A 17 15.15 -11.06 -10.08
C ASP A 17 14.76 -11.70 -8.73
N ARG A 18 15.16 -11.12 -7.62
CA ARG A 18 14.90 -11.62 -6.27
C ARG A 18 14.37 -10.53 -5.35
N PRO A 19 13.24 -9.89 -5.67
CA PRO A 19 12.62 -8.94 -4.77
C PRO A 19 12.10 -9.66 -3.53
N ILE A 20 12.13 -8.95 -2.40
CA ILE A 20 11.50 -9.40 -1.16
C ILE A 20 10.30 -8.47 -0.94
N ASP A 21 9.10 -9.04 -0.96
CA ASP A 21 7.89 -8.29 -0.66
C ASP A 21 7.76 -8.11 0.85
N LEU A 22 7.77 -6.87 1.29
CA LEU A 22 7.59 -6.47 2.69
C LEU A 22 6.18 -5.91 2.95
N SER A 23 5.31 -5.92 1.93
CA SER A 23 3.96 -5.39 2.08
C SER A 23 3.05 -6.35 2.82
N VAL A 24 2.03 -5.79 3.47
CA VAL A 24 0.94 -6.57 4.05
C VAL A 24 -0.18 -6.64 3.01
N PRO A 25 -0.63 -7.84 2.62
CA PRO A 25 -1.72 -7.99 1.66
C PRO A 25 -3.02 -7.34 2.18
N ILE A 26 -3.75 -6.69 1.29
CA ILE A 26 -5.08 -6.15 1.59
C ILE A 26 -6.11 -7.25 1.33
N GLY A 27 -6.71 -7.76 2.41
CA GLY A 27 -7.78 -8.76 2.33
C GLY A 27 -9.15 -8.09 2.11
N PHE A 28 -9.81 -8.38 0.98
CA PHE A 28 -11.15 -7.85 0.68
C PHE A 28 -12.27 -8.79 1.13
N ASP A 29 -11.99 -10.10 1.19
CA ASP A 29 -13.00 -11.14 1.41
C ASP A 29 -12.73 -11.95 2.70
N GLY A 30 -11.89 -11.43 3.61
CA GLY A 30 -11.49 -12.12 4.82
C GLY A 30 -10.98 -11.20 5.91
N PRO A 31 -10.17 -11.72 6.83
CA PRO A 31 -9.52 -10.91 7.85
C PRO A 31 -8.68 -9.80 7.19
N ALA A 32 -8.86 -8.58 7.65
CA ALA A 32 -8.17 -7.40 7.14
C ALA A 32 -7.66 -6.54 8.29
N LEU A 33 -6.56 -5.84 8.07
CA LEU A 33 -6.11 -4.82 9.00
C LEU A 33 -7.15 -3.70 9.10
N ARG A 34 -7.38 -3.24 10.32
CA ARG A 34 -8.39 -2.23 10.64
C ARG A 34 -7.90 -1.36 11.78
N HIS A 35 -6.82 -0.65 11.56
CA HIS A 35 -6.32 0.27 12.56
C HIS A 35 -7.32 1.41 12.84
N PHE A 36 -7.33 1.93 14.03
CA PHE A 36 -8.18 3.05 14.47
C PHE A 36 -9.69 2.84 14.23
N GLY A 37 -10.15 1.59 14.24
CA GLY A 37 -11.58 1.29 14.00
C GLY A 37 -12.06 1.53 12.57
N ALA A 38 -11.16 1.69 11.61
CA ALA A 38 -11.52 1.88 10.21
C ALA A 38 -12.38 0.72 9.68
N PRO A 39 -13.27 0.97 8.72
CA PRO A 39 -14.01 -0.10 8.05
C PRO A 39 -13.05 -1.05 7.33
N ALA A 40 -13.46 -2.32 7.21
CA ALA A 40 -12.74 -3.28 6.39
C ALA A 40 -12.71 -2.82 4.92
N PRO A 41 -11.61 -3.06 4.20
CA PRO A 41 -11.57 -2.80 2.78
C PRO A 41 -12.61 -3.66 2.06
N ARG A 42 -13.16 -3.15 0.98
CA ARG A 42 -14.18 -3.83 0.18
C ARG A 42 -13.84 -3.79 -1.29
N SER A 43 -14.17 -4.87 -1.99
CA SER A 43 -14.08 -4.95 -3.44
C SER A 43 -15.37 -5.59 -3.95
N MET A 44 -16.07 -4.91 -4.86
CA MET A 44 -17.34 -5.36 -5.41
C MET A 44 -17.37 -5.09 -6.92
N PRO A 45 -18.19 -5.80 -7.71
CA PRO A 45 -18.41 -5.44 -9.11
C PRO A 45 -18.82 -3.96 -9.22
N PHE A 46 -18.25 -3.26 -10.18
CA PHE A 46 -18.72 -1.91 -10.50
C PHE A 46 -20.07 -2.02 -11.21
N GLU A 47 -21.03 -1.23 -10.76
CA GLU A 47 -22.39 -1.24 -11.31
C GLU A 47 -22.82 0.16 -11.72
N THR A 48 -23.38 0.28 -12.92
CA THR A 48 -23.96 1.54 -13.43
C THR A 48 -24.87 1.25 -14.61
N GLY A 49 -26.03 1.94 -14.68
CA GLY A 49 -26.88 1.98 -15.87
C GLY A 49 -27.24 0.61 -16.48
N GLY A 50 -27.40 -0.42 -15.66
CA GLY A 50 -27.66 -1.80 -16.12
C GLY A 50 -26.39 -2.60 -16.46
N PHE A 51 -25.21 -2.00 -16.35
CA PHE A 51 -23.94 -2.72 -16.44
C PHE A 51 -23.50 -3.22 -15.05
N SER A 52 -23.10 -4.48 -14.97
CA SER A 52 -22.42 -5.05 -13.80
C SER A 52 -21.08 -5.62 -14.22
N GLY A 53 -20.00 -5.11 -13.65
CA GLY A 53 -18.60 -5.49 -13.97
C GLY A 53 -18.23 -6.87 -13.45
N SER A 54 -18.98 -7.92 -13.83
CA SER A 54 -18.73 -9.30 -13.45
C SER A 54 -18.99 -10.24 -14.63
N VAL A 55 -17.94 -10.90 -15.10
CA VAL A 55 -18.06 -11.94 -16.13
C VAL A 55 -18.93 -13.11 -15.64
N ALA A 56 -18.91 -13.40 -14.33
CA ALA A 56 -19.75 -14.45 -13.76
C ALA A 56 -21.25 -14.18 -13.89
N THR A 57 -21.65 -12.92 -14.06
CA THR A 57 -23.05 -12.50 -14.29
C THR A 57 -23.33 -12.11 -15.75
N GLY A 58 -22.42 -12.44 -16.68
CA GLY A 58 -22.61 -12.23 -18.12
C GLY A 58 -22.04 -10.93 -18.67
N ALA A 59 -21.27 -10.18 -17.91
CA ALA A 59 -20.57 -9.00 -18.42
C ALA A 59 -19.40 -9.35 -19.35
N GLY A 60 -19.04 -8.45 -20.25
CA GLY A 60 -17.90 -8.61 -21.13
C GLY A 60 -16.54 -8.52 -20.44
N CYS A 61 -16.48 -8.00 -19.21
CA CYS A 61 -15.24 -7.87 -18.44
C CYS A 61 -15.50 -7.82 -16.93
N ASN A 62 -14.45 -8.09 -16.15
CA ASN A 62 -14.45 -7.82 -14.71
C ASN A 62 -13.97 -6.38 -14.47
N CYS A 63 -14.81 -5.59 -13.85
CA CYS A 63 -14.52 -4.23 -13.41
C CYS A 63 -14.98 -4.07 -11.96
N ARG A 64 -14.09 -3.61 -11.09
CA ARG A 64 -14.38 -3.60 -9.64
C ARG A 64 -14.25 -2.21 -9.05
N THR A 65 -15.18 -1.89 -8.16
CA THR A 65 -15.05 -0.78 -7.23
C THR A 65 -14.27 -1.25 -6.01
N ILE A 66 -13.26 -0.47 -5.60
CA ILE A 66 -12.46 -0.72 -4.42
C ILE A 66 -12.68 0.42 -3.43
N MET A 67 -12.96 0.05 -2.19
CA MET A 67 -13.07 0.97 -1.06
C MET A 67 -12.08 0.56 0.01
N LEU A 68 -11.19 1.45 0.38
CA LEU A 68 -10.22 1.22 1.44
C LEU A 68 -9.75 2.53 2.06
N THR A 69 -9.24 2.45 3.28
CA THR A 69 -8.52 3.52 3.96
C THR A 69 -7.04 3.10 4.01
N PRO A 70 -6.18 3.58 3.10
CA PRO A 70 -4.80 3.09 2.99
C PRO A 70 -4.04 3.09 4.31
N HIS A 71 -4.13 4.18 5.06
CA HIS A 71 -3.50 4.36 6.36
C HIS A 71 -3.91 3.32 7.42
N CYS A 72 -5.08 2.70 7.26
CA CYS A 72 -5.63 1.76 8.23
C CYS A 72 -5.67 0.31 7.76
N ASN A 73 -5.61 0.08 6.45
CA ASN A 73 -5.89 -1.23 5.88
C ASN A 73 -4.68 -1.96 5.31
N GLY A 74 -3.52 -1.33 5.20
CA GLY A 74 -2.36 -2.02 4.64
C GLY A 74 -1.11 -1.16 4.52
N THR A 75 -0.08 -1.75 3.96
CA THR A 75 1.16 -1.04 3.65
C THR A 75 0.90 0.04 2.61
N HIS A 76 1.30 1.26 2.90
CA HIS A 76 1.07 2.42 2.04
C HIS A 76 2.24 3.39 2.11
N THR A 77 2.28 4.30 1.17
CA THR A 77 3.23 5.41 1.15
C THR A 77 2.46 6.70 1.47
N GLU A 78 3.00 7.47 2.37
CA GLU A 78 2.46 8.78 2.72
C GLU A 78 3.54 9.86 2.67
N CYS A 79 3.13 11.10 2.74
CA CYS A 79 4.01 12.25 2.73
C CYS A 79 3.65 13.23 3.85
N VAL A 80 4.40 14.31 3.95
CA VAL A 80 4.20 15.33 5.01
C VAL A 80 2.79 15.94 4.98
N ALA A 81 2.09 15.93 3.85
CA ALA A 81 0.70 16.38 3.76
C ALA A 81 -0.26 15.58 4.66
N HIS A 82 0.14 14.39 5.13
CA HIS A 82 -0.59 13.67 6.16
C HIS A 82 -0.69 14.48 7.49
N LEU A 83 0.27 15.34 7.75
CA LEU A 83 0.38 16.11 9.01
C LEU A 83 0.25 17.63 8.81
N THR A 84 0.16 18.10 7.57
CA THR A 84 0.15 19.54 7.27
C THR A 84 -1.06 19.93 6.41
N LEU A 85 -1.35 21.22 6.35
CA LEU A 85 -2.42 21.76 5.50
C LEU A 85 -1.98 21.93 4.04
N GLU A 86 -0.72 21.76 3.72
CA GLU A 86 -0.22 21.90 2.36
C GLU A 86 -0.69 20.71 1.49
N PRO A 87 -1.36 20.99 0.36
CA PRO A 87 -1.79 19.93 -0.56
C PRO A 87 -0.56 19.41 -1.32
N LEU A 88 -0.06 18.27 -0.90
CA LEU A 88 1.07 17.59 -1.54
C LEU A 88 0.73 16.13 -1.80
N ASP A 89 0.76 15.75 -3.07
CA ASP A 89 0.50 14.37 -3.48
C ASP A 89 1.73 13.48 -3.24
N ALA A 90 1.57 12.37 -2.56
CA ALA A 90 2.66 11.43 -2.27
C ALA A 90 3.39 10.98 -3.54
N TRP A 91 2.67 10.72 -4.64
CA TRP A 91 3.24 10.26 -5.90
C TRP A 91 4.23 11.26 -6.54
N ARG A 92 4.14 12.55 -6.18
CA ARG A 92 5.05 13.59 -6.70
C ARG A 92 6.41 13.60 -6.02
N ILE A 93 6.49 13.04 -4.81
CA ILE A 93 7.71 13.05 -4.00
C ILE A 93 8.33 11.67 -3.84
N VAL A 94 7.61 10.61 -4.19
CA VAL A 94 8.17 9.25 -4.19
C VAL A 94 9.32 9.19 -5.21
N PRO A 95 10.52 8.75 -4.82
CA PRO A 95 11.64 8.62 -5.75
C PRO A 95 11.27 7.74 -6.94
N ALA A 96 11.61 8.19 -8.14
CA ALA A 96 11.38 7.42 -9.37
C ALA A 96 12.39 6.26 -9.56
N ALA A 97 13.39 6.16 -8.68
CA ALA A 97 14.42 5.15 -8.70
C ALA A 97 14.53 4.44 -7.35
N PRO A 98 15.06 3.21 -7.31
CA PRO A 98 15.37 2.54 -6.04
C PRO A 98 16.29 3.39 -5.17
N VAL A 99 15.97 3.46 -3.88
CA VAL A 99 16.80 4.14 -2.88
C VAL A 99 17.18 3.15 -1.78
N PRO A 100 18.39 3.26 -1.19
CA PRO A 100 18.74 2.48 -0.02
C PRO A 100 17.81 2.82 1.14
N ALA A 101 17.35 1.80 1.84
CA ALA A 101 16.52 1.94 3.04
C ALA A 101 17.05 1.06 4.16
N LEU A 102 16.80 1.46 5.39
CA LEU A 102 17.08 0.67 6.58
C LEU A 102 15.77 0.11 7.12
N ALA A 103 15.65 -1.21 7.18
CA ALA A 103 14.57 -1.87 7.90
C ALA A 103 14.98 -2.07 9.36
N MET A 104 14.16 -1.61 10.28
CA MET A 104 14.35 -1.80 11.72
C MET A 104 13.15 -2.52 12.31
N SER A 105 13.41 -3.55 13.11
CA SER A 105 12.39 -4.20 13.91
C SER A 105 12.28 -3.50 15.27
N VAL A 106 11.06 -3.22 15.68
CA VAL A 106 10.76 -2.62 16.98
C VAL A 106 9.85 -3.57 17.74
N THR A 107 10.18 -3.85 18.98
CA THR A 107 9.26 -4.57 19.88
C THR A 107 8.53 -3.53 20.72
N PRO A 108 7.20 -3.41 20.57
CA PRO A 108 6.41 -2.49 21.39
C PRO A 108 6.52 -2.88 22.88
N VAL A 109 6.64 -1.87 23.74
CA VAL A 109 6.61 -2.06 25.20
C VAL A 109 5.35 -1.34 25.70
N PRO A 110 4.50 -2.01 26.49
CA PRO A 110 3.34 -1.36 27.10
C PRO A 110 3.79 -0.18 27.98
N VAL A 111 3.13 0.96 27.80
CA VAL A 111 3.37 2.15 28.62
C VAL A 111 2.04 2.57 29.25
N GLY A 112 1.82 2.18 30.50
CA GLY A 112 0.56 2.45 31.20
C GLY A 112 -0.60 1.55 30.74
N GLU A 113 -1.83 2.01 31.00
CA GLU A 113 -3.08 1.29 30.69
C GLU A 113 -3.62 1.59 29.26
N ASP A 114 -2.94 2.47 28.50
CA ASP A 114 -3.38 2.92 27.19
C ASP A 114 -2.76 2.10 26.05
N LEU A 115 -3.21 0.86 25.93
CA LEU A 115 -3.09 0.05 24.70
C LEU A 115 -4.41 -0.60 24.37
#